data_011519fdc240fd4efa8ba172b6006707
#
_entry.id   011519fdc240fd4efa8ba172b6006707
#
_cell.length_a   1.000
_cell.length_b   1.000
_cell.length_c   1.000
_cell.angle_alpha   90.00
_cell.angle_beta   90.00
_cell.angle_gamma   90.00
#
_symmetry.space_group_name_H-M   'P 1'
#
loop_
_entity.id
_entity.type
_entity.pdbx_description
1 polymer ?
#
loop_
_entity_poly.entity_id
_entity_poly.type
_entity_poly.pdbx_seq_one_letter_code
_entity_poly.pdbx_strand_id
1 'polypeptide(L)'
;MKARNLLQLLILAALWGASFLFIRVGVTDFGVAPLMALRVGIGALFLAIVLIARRPLQQSATLLRTHALPLLVVGILNSAAPFCLFAYAELTLSAGVTSVINACAPLWGALVGFLWLRDRLSALRTLGLVVGFLGVLMLVWDQIAAPDGSAASPLTVALAAGAALGATLLYGIAANYTKRHLTGVDALSVATGTMIGATIVLLPLAVIYWPAAPISLRAWGAVIALGVACTGIAYMLFFHLIAVAGPTRAITVTFVIPIFGILWGALFLGETVSPGMLEGCAVILVGTALATGVIKRLPWVGTRRRADT
;
A
#
# COMPACT_ATOMS: atom_id res chain seq x y z
N MET A 1 -18.33 6.91 -12.88
CA MET A 1 -18.22 7.64 -11.58
C MET A 1 -18.64 9.09 -11.79
N LYS A 2 -19.25 9.77 -10.79
CA LYS A 2 -19.45 11.21 -10.84
C LYS A 2 -18.09 11.91 -10.85
N ALA A 3 -17.94 13.06 -11.52
CA ALA A 3 -16.66 13.80 -11.62
C ALA A 3 -16.01 14.06 -10.23
N ARG A 4 -16.81 14.40 -9.21
CA ARG A 4 -16.35 14.59 -7.84
C ARG A 4 -15.67 13.35 -7.24
N ASN A 5 -16.23 12.16 -7.48
CA ASN A 5 -15.65 10.91 -6.96
C ASN A 5 -14.35 10.54 -7.70
N LEU A 6 -14.24 10.89 -8.97
CA LEU A 6 -12.99 10.72 -9.73
C LEU A 6 -11.91 11.64 -9.20
N LEU A 7 -12.22 12.92 -8.95
CA LEU A 7 -11.27 13.86 -8.35
C LEU A 7 -10.80 13.39 -6.97
N GLN A 8 -11.71 12.89 -6.12
CA GLN A 8 -11.34 12.32 -4.81
C GLN A 8 -10.42 11.10 -4.95
N LEU A 9 -10.66 10.24 -5.93
CA LEU A 9 -9.80 9.08 -6.22
C LEU A 9 -8.40 9.54 -6.66
N LEU A 10 -8.31 10.56 -7.52
CA LEU A 10 -7.02 11.11 -7.96
C LEU A 10 -6.26 11.77 -6.80
N ILE A 11 -6.94 12.54 -5.95
CA ILE A 11 -6.32 13.12 -4.74
C ILE A 11 -5.81 12.01 -3.81
N LEU A 12 -6.60 10.96 -3.59
CA LEU A 12 -6.19 9.83 -2.77
C LEU A 12 -4.98 9.11 -3.37
N ALA A 13 -4.96 8.89 -4.68
CA ALA A 13 -3.82 8.29 -5.38
C ALA A 13 -2.57 9.17 -5.28
N ALA A 14 -2.72 10.48 -5.39
CA ALA A 14 -1.63 11.44 -5.23
C ALA A 14 -1.05 11.41 -3.80
N LEU A 15 -1.91 11.36 -2.77
CA LEU A 15 -1.49 11.26 -1.37
C LEU A 15 -0.79 9.92 -1.08
N TRP A 16 -1.35 8.81 -1.54
CA TRP A 16 -0.70 7.51 -1.32
C TRP A 16 0.57 7.34 -2.15
N GLY A 17 0.62 7.88 -3.37
CA GLY A 17 1.85 7.96 -4.17
C GLY A 17 2.93 8.81 -3.51
N ALA A 18 2.53 9.95 -2.89
CA ALA A 18 3.44 10.81 -2.13
C ALA A 18 3.97 10.15 -0.84
N SER A 19 3.34 9.07 -0.36
CA SER A 19 3.89 8.32 0.78
C SER A 19 5.32 7.84 0.50
N PHE A 20 5.58 7.36 -0.72
CA PHE A 20 6.91 6.87 -1.12
C PHE A 20 7.93 8.01 -1.17
N LEU A 21 7.56 9.19 -1.70
CA LEU A 21 8.37 10.39 -1.62
C LEU A 21 8.76 10.75 -0.18
N PHE A 22 7.79 10.81 0.72
CA PHE A 22 8.04 11.21 2.11
C PHE A 22 8.77 10.14 2.92
N ILE A 23 8.57 8.84 2.61
CA ILE A 23 9.37 7.75 3.19
C ILE A 23 10.84 7.94 2.78
N ARG A 24 11.11 8.12 1.49
CA ARG A 24 12.47 8.31 0.96
C ARG A 24 13.18 9.51 1.60
N VAL A 25 12.45 10.62 1.82
CA VAL A 25 12.99 11.81 2.48
C VAL A 25 13.23 11.57 3.97
N GLY A 26 12.33 10.89 4.66
CA GLY A 26 12.41 10.75 6.12
C GLY A 26 13.30 9.61 6.59
N VAL A 27 13.42 8.52 5.81
CA VAL A 27 14.12 7.31 6.26
C VAL A 27 15.63 7.51 6.43
N THR A 28 16.22 8.44 5.72
CA THR A 28 17.65 8.77 5.82
C THR A 28 18.02 9.38 7.18
N ASP A 29 17.14 10.19 7.75
CA ASP A 29 17.37 10.89 9.01
C ASP A 29 16.86 10.06 10.22
N PHE A 30 15.61 9.58 10.13
CA PHE A 30 14.96 8.86 11.23
C PHE A 30 15.38 7.40 11.33
N GLY A 31 15.78 6.77 10.20
CA GLY A 31 15.78 5.32 10.07
C GLY A 31 14.38 4.73 9.94
N VAL A 32 14.31 3.41 9.78
CA VAL A 32 13.06 2.70 9.43
C VAL A 32 12.04 2.73 10.58
N ALA A 33 12.43 2.26 11.77
CA ALA A 33 11.48 2.06 12.87
C ALA A 33 10.96 3.36 13.47
N PRO A 34 11.78 4.39 13.77
CA PRO A 34 11.30 5.67 14.27
C PRO A 34 10.39 6.39 13.28
N LEU A 35 10.75 6.42 11.98
CA LEU A 35 9.93 7.04 10.96
C LEU A 35 8.53 6.41 10.89
N MET A 36 8.46 5.08 10.87
CA MET A 36 7.19 4.37 10.75
C MET A 36 6.37 4.42 12.04
N ALA A 37 7.00 4.40 13.21
CA ALA A 37 6.30 4.60 14.47
C ALA A 37 5.64 5.98 14.56
N LEU A 38 6.37 7.03 14.17
CA LEU A 38 5.82 8.39 14.12
C LEU A 38 4.69 8.50 13.10
N ARG A 39 4.85 7.94 11.90
CA ARG A 39 3.80 7.90 10.88
C ARG A 39 2.51 7.31 11.41
N VAL A 40 2.56 6.10 11.98
CA VAL A 40 1.36 5.42 12.48
C VAL A 40 0.82 6.08 13.75
N GLY A 41 1.69 6.63 14.62
CA GLY A 41 1.29 7.37 15.82
C GLY A 41 0.55 8.66 15.50
N ILE A 42 1.07 9.47 14.59
CA ILE A 42 0.41 10.71 14.12
C ILE A 42 -0.92 10.33 13.41
N GLY A 43 -0.91 9.29 12.57
CA GLY A 43 -2.12 8.78 11.92
C GLY A 43 -3.16 8.28 12.92
N ALA A 44 -2.74 7.55 13.95
CA ALA A 44 -3.60 7.08 15.03
C ALA A 44 -4.24 8.24 15.79
N LEU A 45 -3.45 9.25 16.16
CA LEU A 45 -3.92 10.45 16.86
C LEU A 45 -4.96 11.19 16.01
N PHE A 46 -4.67 11.43 14.72
CA PHE A 46 -5.59 12.10 13.81
C PHE A 46 -6.93 11.34 13.70
N LEU A 47 -6.87 10.02 13.45
CA LEU A 47 -8.08 9.20 13.29
C LEU A 47 -8.85 9.05 14.61
N ALA A 48 -8.16 8.99 15.76
CA ALA A 48 -8.79 8.96 17.07
C ALA A 48 -9.56 10.25 17.36
N ILE A 49 -8.99 11.41 17.04
CA ILE A 49 -9.70 12.71 17.16
C ILE A 49 -10.97 12.70 16.31
N VAL A 50 -10.88 12.25 15.04
CA VAL A 50 -12.06 12.16 14.16
C VAL A 50 -13.08 11.17 14.68
N LEU A 51 -12.65 10.02 15.22
CA LEU A 51 -13.53 8.99 15.76
C LEU A 51 -14.32 9.53 16.98
N ILE A 52 -13.63 10.19 17.92
CA ILE A 52 -14.24 10.78 19.13
C ILE A 52 -15.17 11.94 18.77
N ALA A 53 -14.82 12.73 17.75
CA ALA A 53 -15.71 13.81 17.28
C ALA A 53 -17.02 13.27 16.63
N ARG A 54 -17.03 12.02 16.16
CA ARG A 54 -18.20 11.42 15.52
C ARG A 54 -19.02 10.51 16.43
N ARG A 55 -18.45 10.01 17.53
CA ARG A 55 -19.07 9.04 18.44
C ARG A 55 -18.63 9.27 19.88
N PRO A 56 -19.50 8.96 20.87
CA PRO A 56 -19.12 9.01 22.28
C PRO A 56 -17.87 8.16 22.56
N LEU A 57 -16.96 8.72 23.35
CA LEU A 57 -15.67 8.09 23.70
C LEU A 57 -15.87 6.68 24.28
N GLN A 58 -16.88 6.50 25.13
CA GLN A 58 -17.17 5.21 25.77
C GLN A 58 -17.55 4.13 24.74
N GLN A 59 -18.37 4.47 23.73
CA GLN A 59 -18.73 3.51 22.68
C GLN A 59 -17.52 3.15 21.81
N SER A 60 -16.72 4.15 21.46
CA SER A 60 -15.48 3.94 20.68
C SER A 60 -14.50 3.06 21.47
N ALA A 61 -14.27 3.34 22.74
CA ALA A 61 -13.39 2.55 23.59
C ALA A 61 -13.86 1.11 23.77
N THR A 62 -15.16 0.88 23.97
CA THR A 62 -15.74 -0.46 24.08
C THR A 62 -15.53 -1.25 22.79
N LEU A 63 -15.83 -0.65 21.64
CA LEU A 63 -15.65 -1.29 20.34
C LEU A 63 -14.18 -1.67 20.07
N LEU A 64 -13.25 -0.75 20.34
CA LEU A 64 -11.81 -1.00 20.17
C LEU A 64 -11.33 -2.10 21.12
N ARG A 65 -11.79 -2.15 22.37
CA ARG A 65 -11.45 -3.20 23.35
C ARG A 65 -12.00 -4.56 22.93
N THR A 66 -13.28 -4.62 22.50
CA THR A 66 -13.93 -5.87 22.06
C THR A 66 -13.19 -6.51 20.89
N HIS A 67 -12.62 -5.71 19.97
CA HIS A 67 -11.91 -6.18 18.79
C HIS A 67 -10.39 -5.98 18.89
N ALA A 68 -9.84 -5.80 20.12
CA ALA A 68 -8.44 -5.41 20.30
C ALA A 68 -7.45 -6.36 19.62
N LEU A 69 -7.62 -7.68 19.78
CA LEU A 69 -6.73 -8.66 19.16
C LEU A 69 -6.79 -8.65 17.62
N PRO A 70 -7.96 -8.75 16.98
CA PRO A 70 -8.04 -8.61 15.52
C PRO A 70 -7.49 -7.28 15.01
N LEU A 71 -7.75 -6.17 15.69
CA LEU A 71 -7.22 -4.85 15.32
C LEU A 71 -5.70 -4.78 15.43
N LEU A 72 -5.12 -5.37 16.48
CA LEU A 72 -3.67 -5.48 16.65
C LEU A 72 -3.05 -6.30 15.52
N VAL A 73 -3.61 -7.48 15.21
CA VAL A 73 -3.11 -8.35 14.14
C VAL A 73 -3.16 -7.62 12.79
N VAL A 74 -4.28 -6.96 12.48
CA VAL A 74 -4.37 -6.15 11.25
C VAL A 74 -3.40 -4.96 11.31
N GLY A 75 -3.23 -4.32 12.46
CA GLY A 75 -2.25 -3.25 12.67
C GLY A 75 -0.83 -3.68 12.32
N ILE A 76 -0.44 -4.88 12.72
CA ILE A 76 0.86 -5.47 12.37
C ILE A 76 0.94 -5.77 10.87
N LEU A 77 -0.05 -6.50 10.33
CA LEU A 77 -0.03 -7.01 8.97
C LEU A 77 -0.30 -5.94 7.89
N ASN A 78 -1.04 -4.89 8.22
CA ASN A 78 -1.44 -3.84 7.27
C ASN A 78 -0.66 -2.54 7.43
N SER A 79 0.07 -2.37 8.54
CA SER A 79 0.70 -1.07 8.84
C SER A 79 2.11 -1.22 9.40
N ALA A 80 2.30 -1.81 10.57
CA ALA A 80 3.60 -1.83 11.23
C ALA A 80 4.66 -2.54 10.37
N ALA A 81 4.46 -3.80 10.04
CA ALA A 81 5.43 -4.58 9.30
C ALA A 81 5.57 -4.11 7.83
N PRO A 82 4.48 -3.94 7.03
CA PRO A 82 4.65 -3.55 5.64
C PRO A 82 5.22 -2.13 5.49
N PHE A 83 4.90 -1.19 6.37
CA PHE A 83 5.48 0.15 6.28
C PHE A 83 6.99 0.13 6.56
N CYS A 84 7.44 -0.67 7.55
CA CYS A 84 8.86 -0.88 7.80
C CYS A 84 9.56 -1.56 6.61
N LEU A 85 8.93 -2.55 5.98
CA LEU A 85 9.49 -3.23 4.82
C LEU A 85 9.61 -2.30 3.60
N PHE A 86 8.61 -1.43 3.35
CA PHE A 86 8.72 -0.40 2.32
C PHE A 86 9.79 0.63 2.64
N ALA A 87 9.86 1.11 3.90
CA ALA A 87 10.90 2.06 4.30
C ALA A 87 12.31 1.44 4.18
N TYR A 88 12.46 0.16 4.50
CA TYR A 88 13.70 -0.57 4.27
C TYR A 88 14.03 -0.70 2.78
N ALA A 89 13.04 -1.04 1.95
CA ALA A 89 13.22 -1.14 0.51
C ALA A 89 13.70 0.20 -0.08
N GLU A 90 13.15 1.31 0.37
CA GLU A 90 13.50 2.64 -0.08
C GLU A 90 14.87 3.15 0.39
N LEU A 91 15.58 2.43 1.25
CA LEU A 91 17.01 2.70 1.47
C LEU A 91 17.84 2.40 0.21
N THR A 92 17.34 1.53 -0.66
CA THR A 92 18.03 1.07 -1.89
C THR A 92 17.25 1.41 -3.15
N LEU A 93 15.95 1.10 -3.19
CA LEU A 93 15.09 1.33 -4.36
C LEU A 93 14.57 2.77 -4.38
N SER A 94 14.29 3.27 -5.59
CA SER A 94 13.61 4.57 -5.75
C SER A 94 12.16 4.53 -5.24
N ALA A 95 11.61 5.70 -4.89
CA ALA A 95 10.22 5.86 -4.50
C ALA A 95 9.28 5.39 -5.62
N GLY A 96 9.62 5.69 -6.88
CA GLY A 96 8.89 5.24 -8.04
C GLY A 96 8.83 3.73 -8.15
N VAL A 97 9.97 3.03 -8.09
CA VAL A 97 10.05 1.55 -8.17
C VAL A 97 9.26 0.90 -7.03
N THR A 98 9.43 1.40 -5.80
CA THR A 98 8.72 0.88 -4.63
C THR A 98 7.21 1.05 -4.75
N SER A 99 6.74 2.17 -5.30
CA SER A 99 5.33 2.41 -5.58
C SER A 99 4.75 1.46 -6.64
N VAL A 100 5.54 1.08 -7.64
CA VAL A 100 5.15 0.09 -8.67
C VAL A 100 5.03 -1.30 -8.05
N ILE A 101 5.99 -1.73 -7.22
CA ILE A 101 5.90 -3.02 -6.50
C ILE A 101 4.66 -3.04 -5.60
N ASN A 102 4.29 -1.92 -4.97
CA ASN A 102 3.08 -1.83 -4.15
C ASN A 102 1.79 -2.18 -4.92
N ALA A 103 1.74 -1.97 -6.24
CA ALA A 103 0.61 -2.35 -7.07
C ALA A 103 0.38 -3.87 -7.16
N CYS A 104 1.29 -4.69 -6.63
CA CYS A 104 1.14 -6.14 -6.51
C CYS A 104 0.26 -6.57 -5.33
N ALA A 105 -0.07 -5.67 -4.40
CA ALA A 105 -0.86 -6.02 -3.22
C ALA A 105 -2.19 -6.75 -3.56
N PRO A 106 -2.97 -6.36 -4.58
CA PRO A 106 -4.17 -7.09 -4.96
C PRO A 106 -3.90 -8.49 -5.55
N LEU A 107 -2.72 -8.74 -6.15
CA LEU A 107 -2.31 -10.07 -6.62
C LEU A 107 -2.21 -11.03 -5.43
N TRP A 108 -1.51 -10.62 -4.39
CA TRP A 108 -1.42 -11.37 -3.15
C TRP A 108 -2.77 -11.54 -2.47
N GLY A 109 -3.62 -10.48 -2.49
CA GLY A 109 -4.98 -10.56 -1.99
C GLY A 109 -5.80 -11.68 -2.65
N ALA A 110 -5.72 -11.81 -3.98
CA ALA A 110 -6.38 -12.86 -4.74
C ALA A 110 -5.78 -14.26 -4.45
N LEU A 111 -4.44 -14.36 -4.38
CA LEU A 111 -3.76 -15.61 -4.10
C LEU A 111 -4.04 -16.12 -2.68
N VAL A 112 -3.95 -15.25 -1.67
CA VAL A 112 -4.26 -15.58 -0.28
C VAL A 112 -5.74 -15.93 -0.12
N GLY A 113 -6.65 -15.21 -0.79
CA GLY A 113 -8.08 -15.53 -0.83
C GLY A 113 -8.35 -16.94 -1.39
N PHE A 114 -7.66 -17.31 -2.47
CA PHE A 114 -7.72 -18.65 -3.01
C PHE A 114 -7.20 -19.72 -2.04
N LEU A 115 -6.03 -19.52 -1.45
CA LEU A 115 -5.38 -20.51 -0.57
C LEU A 115 -6.08 -20.63 0.80
N TRP A 116 -6.51 -19.52 1.37
CA TRP A 116 -7.03 -19.48 2.75
C TRP A 116 -8.55 -19.50 2.82
N LEU A 117 -9.24 -18.70 1.97
CA LEU A 117 -10.70 -18.62 1.97
C LEU A 117 -11.33 -19.58 0.96
N ARG A 118 -10.51 -20.32 0.18
CA ARG A 118 -10.95 -21.22 -0.90
C ARG A 118 -11.79 -20.52 -1.97
N ASP A 119 -11.54 -19.23 -2.19
CA ASP A 119 -12.16 -18.47 -3.27
C ASP A 119 -11.75 -19.09 -4.62
N ARG A 120 -12.70 -19.23 -5.57
CA ARG A 120 -12.38 -19.81 -6.89
C ARG A 120 -11.65 -18.79 -7.76
N LEU A 121 -10.49 -19.21 -8.30
CA LEU A 121 -9.79 -18.44 -9.34
C LEU A 121 -10.24 -18.91 -10.72
N SER A 122 -10.73 -17.99 -11.55
CA SER A 122 -10.95 -18.27 -12.98
C SER A 122 -9.61 -18.33 -13.73
N ALA A 123 -9.56 -19.00 -14.88
CA ALA A 123 -8.36 -19.05 -15.73
C ALA A 123 -7.80 -17.64 -16.04
N LEU A 124 -8.68 -16.67 -16.24
CA LEU A 124 -8.28 -15.28 -16.50
C LEU A 124 -7.61 -14.63 -15.27
N ARG A 125 -8.09 -14.92 -14.06
CA ARG A 125 -7.47 -14.43 -12.82
C ARG A 125 -6.12 -15.10 -12.58
N THR A 126 -6.00 -16.40 -12.86
CA THR A 126 -4.73 -17.13 -12.78
C THR A 126 -3.72 -16.58 -13.77
N LEU A 127 -4.12 -16.31 -15.02
CA LEU A 127 -3.28 -15.65 -16.00
C LEU A 127 -2.82 -14.26 -15.48
N GLY A 128 -3.73 -13.50 -14.87
CA GLY A 128 -3.42 -12.20 -14.27
C GLY A 128 -2.35 -12.28 -13.17
N LEU A 129 -2.42 -13.31 -12.32
CA LEU A 129 -1.38 -13.55 -11.30
C LEU A 129 -0.02 -13.81 -11.96
N VAL A 130 0.03 -14.71 -12.95
CA VAL A 130 1.29 -15.03 -13.66
C VAL A 130 1.86 -13.79 -14.34
N VAL A 131 1.05 -13.06 -15.11
CA VAL A 131 1.48 -11.83 -15.80
C VAL A 131 1.95 -10.77 -14.80
N GLY A 132 1.23 -10.56 -13.71
CA GLY A 132 1.61 -9.57 -12.69
C GLY A 132 2.95 -9.88 -12.03
N PHE A 133 3.19 -11.13 -11.64
CA PHE A 133 4.48 -11.52 -11.06
C PHE A 133 5.63 -11.50 -12.08
N LEU A 134 5.39 -11.82 -13.35
CA LEU A 134 6.37 -11.62 -14.41
C LEU A 134 6.76 -10.15 -14.56
N GLY A 135 5.79 -9.24 -14.47
CA GLY A 135 6.06 -7.80 -14.47
C GLY A 135 6.96 -7.35 -13.31
N VAL A 136 6.82 -7.98 -12.13
CA VAL A 136 7.74 -7.72 -11.01
C VAL A 136 9.15 -8.20 -11.32
N LEU A 137 9.30 -9.39 -11.89
CA LEU A 137 10.61 -9.91 -12.28
C LEU A 137 11.27 -9.00 -13.33
N MET A 138 10.52 -8.51 -14.31
CA MET A 138 11.00 -7.54 -15.29
C MET A 138 11.49 -6.25 -14.62
N LEU A 139 10.70 -5.69 -13.70
CA LEU A 139 11.04 -4.47 -12.97
C LEU A 139 12.30 -4.65 -12.12
N VAL A 140 12.41 -5.74 -11.37
CA VAL A 140 13.57 -6.02 -10.52
C VAL A 140 14.81 -6.28 -11.35
N TRP A 141 14.67 -6.97 -12.50
CA TRP A 141 15.76 -7.18 -13.43
C TRP A 141 16.30 -5.88 -14.00
N ASP A 142 15.42 -4.95 -14.39
CA ASP A 142 15.79 -3.60 -14.85
C ASP A 142 16.64 -2.86 -13.80
N GLN A 143 16.26 -2.96 -12.53
CA GLN A 143 16.99 -2.34 -11.42
C GLN A 143 18.37 -3.00 -11.16
N ILE A 144 18.49 -4.30 -11.38
CA ILE A 144 19.77 -5.03 -11.23
C ILE A 144 20.70 -4.77 -12.43
N ALA A 145 20.12 -4.69 -13.62
CA ALA A 145 20.85 -4.53 -14.88
C ALA A 145 21.19 -3.07 -15.21
N ALA A 146 20.65 -2.10 -14.46
CA ALA A 146 20.83 -0.69 -14.72
C ALA A 146 22.32 -0.31 -14.67
N PRO A 147 22.87 0.32 -15.72
CA PRO A 147 24.30 0.68 -15.78
C PRO A 147 24.65 1.90 -14.93
N ASP A 148 23.70 2.52 -14.28
CA ASP A 148 23.79 3.86 -13.68
C ASP A 148 24.57 3.91 -12.36
N GLY A 149 25.62 3.09 -12.19
CA GLY A 149 26.58 3.30 -11.10
C GLY A 149 25.97 3.31 -9.68
N SER A 150 24.74 2.75 -9.49
CA SER A 150 24.19 2.58 -8.16
C SER A 150 25.13 1.66 -7.38
N ALA A 151 25.72 2.17 -6.30
CA ALA A 151 26.68 1.47 -5.46
C ALA A 151 26.11 0.19 -4.81
N ALA A 152 24.85 -0.13 -5.05
CA ALA A 152 24.17 -1.26 -4.45
C ALA A 152 24.44 -2.56 -5.23
N SER A 153 24.85 -3.61 -4.52
CA SER A 153 25.04 -4.92 -5.12
C SER A 153 23.72 -5.52 -5.64
N PRO A 154 23.74 -6.42 -6.64
CA PRO A 154 22.54 -7.13 -7.09
C PRO A 154 21.78 -7.81 -5.96
N LEU A 155 22.49 -8.34 -4.97
CA LEU A 155 21.88 -8.95 -3.77
C LEU A 155 21.15 -7.91 -2.93
N THR A 156 21.70 -6.71 -2.74
CA THR A 156 21.06 -5.63 -1.98
C THR A 156 19.76 -5.19 -2.67
N VAL A 157 19.78 -5.03 -4.00
CA VAL A 157 18.58 -4.72 -4.79
C VAL A 157 17.53 -5.83 -4.67
N ALA A 158 17.94 -7.09 -4.78
CA ALA A 158 17.03 -8.23 -4.65
C ALA A 158 16.40 -8.32 -3.24
N LEU A 159 17.16 -8.05 -2.18
CA LEU A 159 16.66 -8.02 -0.79
C LEU A 159 15.67 -6.86 -0.59
N ALA A 160 15.97 -5.68 -1.12
CA ALA A 160 15.07 -4.53 -1.06
C ALA A 160 13.76 -4.79 -1.82
N ALA A 161 13.83 -5.35 -3.03
CA ALA A 161 12.65 -5.76 -3.79
C ALA A 161 11.87 -6.87 -3.08
N GLY A 162 12.54 -7.84 -2.49
CA GLY A 162 11.96 -8.89 -1.66
C GLY A 162 11.23 -8.32 -0.44
N ALA A 163 11.78 -7.31 0.22
CA ALA A 163 11.12 -6.61 1.32
C ALA A 163 9.84 -5.90 0.86
N ALA A 164 9.89 -5.17 -0.26
CA ALA A 164 8.71 -4.52 -0.83
C ALA A 164 7.62 -5.54 -1.24
N LEU A 165 8.01 -6.68 -1.83
CA LEU A 165 7.08 -7.78 -2.13
C LEU A 165 6.50 -8.41 -0.87
N GLY A 166 7.32 -8.59 0.17
CA GLY A 166 6.87 -9.05 1.48
C GLY A 166 5.83 -8.11 2.09
N ALA A 167 6.02 -6.79 1.96
CA ALA A 167 5.02 -5.80 2.38
C ALA A 167 3.68 -5.99 1.66
N THR A 168 3.70 -6.21 0.34
CA THR A 168 2.48 -6.43 -0.45
C THR A 168 1.80 -7.77 -0.13
N LEU A 169 2.56 -8.81 0.18
CA LEU A 169 2.04 -10.08 0.69
C LEU A 169 1.29 -9.89 2.01
N LEU A 170 1.90 -9.15 2.94
CA LEU A 170 1.26 -8.82 4.23
C LEU A 170 -0.05 -8.05 4.04
N TYR A 171 -0.13 -7.12 3.09
CA TYR A 171 -1.39 -6.48 2.72
C TYR A 171 -2.44 -7.48 2.21
N GLY A 172 -2.03 -8.44 1.39
CA GLY A 172 -2.92 -9.51 0.92
C GLY A 172 -3.48 -10.37 2.07
N ILE A 173 -2.63 -10.73 3.03
CA ILE A 173 -3.03 -11.46 4.24
C ILE A 173 -3.96 -10.59 5.11
N ALA A 174 -3.57 -9.33 5.37
CA ALA A 174 -4.35 -8.40 6.18
C ALA A 174 -5.77 -8.17 5.63
N ALA A 175 -5.91 -8.01 4.30
CA ALA A 175 -7.20 -7.82 3.65
C ALA A 175 -8.12 -9.03 3.88
N ASN A 176 -7.61 -10.25 3.71
CA ASN A 176 -8.37 -11.48 3.93
C ASN A 176 -8.66 -11.72 5.42
N TYR A 177 -7.74 -11.40 6.31
CA TYR A 177 -7.95 -11.46 7.77
C TYR A 177 -9.03 -10.48 8.20
N THR A 178 -8.99 -9.23 7.72
CA THR A 178 -10.00 -8.19 7.99
C THR A 178 -11.39 -8.64 7.52
N LYS A 179 -11.50 -9.19 6.31
CA LYS A 179 -12.74 -9.76 5.77
C LYS A 179 -13.31 -10.85 6.67
N ARG A 180 -12.46 -11.65 7.31
CA ARG A 180 -12.88 -12.78 8.15
C ARG A 180 -13.26 -12.36 9.58
N HIS A 181 -12.54 -11.41 10.21
CA HIS A 181 -12.60 -11.17 11.64
C HIS A 181 -13.18 -9.78 12.01
N LEU A 182 -13.26 -8.84 11.08
CA LEU A 182 -13.72 -7.47 11.32
C LEU A 182 -14.93 -7.09 10.45
N THR A 183 -15.64 -8.07 9.90
CA THR A 183 -16.91 -7.84 9.18
C THR A 183 -17.94 -7.22 10.11
N GLY A 184 -18.57 -6.14 9.67
CA GLY A 184 -19.58 -5.40 10.46
C GLY A 184 -18.99 -4.31 11.37
N VAL A 185 -17.67 -4.27 11.57
CA VAL A 185 -17.01 -3.16 12.28
C VAL A 185 -16.85 -1.99 11.30
N ASP A 186 -17.20 -0.79 11.76
CA ASP A 186 -17.09 0.39 10.89
C ASP A 186 -15.62 0.71 10.52
N ALA A 187 -15.43 1.18 9.31
CA ALA A 187 -14.11 1.37 8.72
C ALA A 187 -13.22 2.39 9.47
N LEU A 188 -13.81 3.43 10.06
CA LEU A 188 -13.06 4.42 10.84
C LEU A 188 -12.51 3.80 12.13
N SER A 189 -13.33 2.99 12.83
CA SER A 189 -12.90 2.26 14.03
C SER A 189 -11.82 1.23 13.70
N VAL A 190 -11.96 0.50 12.58
CA VAL A 190 -10.92 -0.43 12.10
C VAL A 190 -9.62 0.31 11.85
N ALA A 191 -9.63 1.41 11.09
CA ALA A 191 -8.41 2.16 10.82
C ALA A 191 -7.79 2.76 12.08
N THR A 192 -8.60 3.35 12.96
CA THR A 192 -8.10 3.90 14.24
C THR A 192 -7.45 2.82 15.08
N GLY A 193 -8.14 1.68 15.26
CA GLY A 193 -7.64 0.57 16.07
C GLY A 193 -6.38 -0.07 15.49
N THR A 194 -6.32 -0.23 14.17
CA THR A 194 -5.13 -0.79 13.50
C THR A 194 -3.93 0.15 13.58
N MET A 195 -4.13 1.48 13.48
CA MET A 195 -3.04 2.45 13.67
C MET A 195 -2.57 2.48 15.12
N ILE A 196 -3.47 2.41 16.11
CA ILE A 196 -3.11 2.28 17.53
C ILE A 196 -2.31 1.00 17.75
N GLY A 197 -2.78 -0.15 17.24
CA GLY A 197 -2.07 -1.43 17.34
C GLY A 197 -0.68 -1.38 16.72
N ALA A 198 -0.54 -0.80 15.52
CA ALA A 198 0.74 -0.59 14.88
C ALA A 198 1.68 0.32 15.70
N THR A 199 1.14 1.38 16.31
CA THR A 199 1.92 2.29 17.18
C THR A 199 2.45 1.56 18.41
N ILE A 200 1.61 0.75 19.08
CA ILE A 200 2.02 -0.04 20.25
C ILE A 200 3.20 -0.96 19.92
N VAL A 201 3.18 -1.59 18.74
CA VAL A 201 4.24 -2.52 18.32
C VAL A 201 5.52 -1.79 17.92
N LEU A 202 5.40 -0.65 17.23
CA LEU A 202 6.56 0.06 16.71
C LEU A 202 7.20 1.01 17.73
N LEU A 203 6.46 1.46 18.73
CA LEU A 203 6.97 2.42 19.72
C LEU A 203 8.22 1.93 20.46
N PRO A 204 8.29 0.67 20.97
CA PRO A 204 9.51 0.16 21.58
C PRO A 204 10.71 0.15 20.64
N LEU A 205 10.48 -0.26 19.38
CA LEU A 205 11.53 -0.26 18.36
C LEU A 205 11.98 1.16 18.01
N ALA A 206 11.07 2.12 17.97
CA ALA A 206 11.41 3.51 17.74
C ALA A 206 12.28 4.09 18.87
N VAL A 207 12.03 3.72 20.12
CA VAL A 207 12.85 4.16 21.27
C VAL A 207 14.25 3.55 21.20
N ILE A 208 14.35 2.25 20.87
CA ILE A 208 15.64 1.54 20.80
C ILE A 208 16.49 2.06 19.64
N TYR A 209 15.88 2.32 18.48
CA TYR A 209 16.58 2.73 17.25
C TYR A 209 16.47 4.23 16.97
N TRP A 210 16.18 5.06 18.00
CA TRP A 210 16.11 6.49 17.82
C TRP A 210 17.46 7.06 17.39
N PRO A 211 17.52 7.86 16.32
CA PRO A 211 18.79 8.40 15.82
C PRO A 211 19.46 9.33 16.84
N ALA A 212 20.76 9.19 16.97
CA ALA A 212 21.55 10.08 17.84
C ALA A 212 21.86 11.43 17.16
N ALA A 213 21.83 11.47 15.83
CA ALA A 213 22.07 12.69 15.05
C ALA A 213 20.81 13.59 15.03
N PRO A 214 20.99 14.91 14.91
CA PRO A 214 19.87 15.84 14.76
C PRO A 214 19.07 15.55 13.49
N ILE A 215 17.76 15.52 13.62
CA ILE A 215 16.83 15.27 12.53
C ILE A 215 16.50 16.59 11.83
N SER A 216 16.60 16.62 10.50
CA SER A 216 16.35 17.81 9.70
C SER A 216 14.86 18.23 9.73
N LEU A 217 14.60 19.52 9.58
CA LEU A 217 13.23 20.03 9.44
C LEU A 217 12.50 19.44 8.22
N ARG A 218 13.25 19.07 7.16
CA ARG A 218 12.72 18.40 5.99
C ARG A 218 12.18 17.02 6.34
N ALA A 219 12.89 16.25 7.15
CA ALA A 219 12.46 14.92 7.61
C ALA A 219 11.25 15.04 8.57
N TRP A 220 11.23 16.04 9.47
CA TRP A 220 10.06 16.32 10.31
C TRP A 220 8.84 16.68 9.48
N GLY A 221 8.98 17.52 8.46
CA GLY A 221 7.91 17.84 7.51
C GLY A 221 7.40 16.59 6.79
N ALA A 222 8.31 15.70 6.36
CA ALA A 222 7.96 14.46 5.69
C ALA A 222 7.16 13.52 6.60
N VAL A 223 7.57 13.31 7.85
CA VAL A 223 6.85 12.41 8.77
C VAL A 223 5.47 12.96 9.18
N ILE A 224 5.33 14.28 9.34
CA ILE A 224 4.04 14.91 9.59
C ILE A 224 3.11 14.73 8.37
N ALA A 225 3.62 14.96 7.15
CA ALA A 225 2.87 14.72 5.92
C ALA A 225 2.47 13.24 5.77
N LEU A 226 3.36 12.29 6.10
CA LEU A 226 3.05 10.86 6.13
C LEU A 226 1.90 10.53 7.10
N GLY A 227 1.97 11.02 8.32
CA GLY A 227 0.97 10.72 9.35
C GLY A 227 -0.37 11.42 9.10
N VAL A 228 -0.35 12.71 8.79
CA VAL A 228 -1.58 13.51 8.61
C VAL A 228 -2.18 13.31 7.23
N ALA A 229 -1.43 13.62 6.16
CA ALA A 229 -1.97 13.64 4.80
C ALA A 229 -2.08 12.22 4.21
N CYS A 230 -0.97 11.47 4.21
CA CYS A 230 -0.92 10.16 3.55
C CYS A 230 -1.51 9.02 4.40
N THR A 231 -1.80 9.25 5.69
CA THR A 231 -2.47 8.28 6.56
C THR A 231 -3.83 8.81 7.00
N GLY A 232 -3.91 9.86 7.82
CA GLY A 232 -5.16 10.36 8.37
C GLY A 232 -6.18 10.79 7.32
N ILE A 233 -5.86 11.80 6.53
CA ILE A 233 -6.75 12.34 5.48
C ILE A 233 -7.00 11.29 4.39
N ALA A 234 -5.97 10.54 3.98
CA ALA A 234 -6.10 9.53 2.94
C ALA A 234 -7.08 8.42 3.34
N TYR A 235 -7.05 7.92 4.58
CA TYR A 235 -8.04 6.95 5.06
C TYR A 235 -9.46 7.53 5.06
N MET A 236 -9.62 8.80 5.46
CA MET A 236 -10.93 9.47 5.42
C MET A 236 -11.49 9.55 4.00
N LEU A 237 -10.65 9.90 3.02
CA LEU A 237 -11.03 9.93 1.59
C LEU A 237 -11.36 8.53 1.08
N PHE A 238 -10.58 7.52 1.44
CA PHE A 238 -10.78 6.15 1.02
C PHE A 238 -12.12 5.59 1.53
N PHE A 239 -12.44 5.80 2.82
CA PHE A 239 -13.72 5.35 3.39
C PHE A 239 -14.90 6.09 2.80
N HIS A 240 -14.75 7.39 2.54
CA HIS A 240 -15.78 8.14 1.84
C HIS A 240 -16.02 7.57 0.42
N LEU A 241 -14.95 7.27 -0.32
CA LEU A 241 -15.07 6.63 -1.64
C LEU A 241 -15.75 5.26 -1.57
N ILE A 242 -15.42 4.43 -0.58
CA ILE A 242 -16.10 3.15 -0.36
C ILE A 242 -17.60 3.36 -0.13
N ALA A 243 -17.97 4.33 0.71
CA ALA A 243 -19.37 4.62 1.04
C ALA A 243 -20.18 5.13 -0.17
N VAL A 244 -19.59 6.00 -1.02
CA VAL A 244 -20.33 6.66 -2.11
C VAL A 244 -20.19 5.98 -3.47
N ALA A 245 -19.10 5.25 -3.72
CA ALA A 245 -18.81 4.62 -5.00
C ALA A 245 -18.72 3.08 -4.92
N GLY A 246 -18.68 2.53 -3.72
CA GLY A 246 -18.51 1.11 -3.44
C GLY A 246 -17.06 0.65 -3.41
N PRO A 247 -16.77 -0.47 -2.73
CA PRO A 247 -15.41 -0.96 -2.50
C PRO A 247 -14.67 -1.30 -3.80
N THR A 248 -15.36 -1.89 -4.79
CA THR A 248 -14.76 -2.26 -6.08
C THR A 248 -14.22 -1.05 -6.85
N ARG A 249 -14.89 0.10 -6.74
CA ARG A 249 -14.42 1.33 -7.41
C ARG A 249 -13.36 2.04 -6.58
N ALA A 250 -13.47 2.02 -5.25
CA ALA A 250 -12.48 2.65 -4.39
C ALA A 250 -11.10 1.97 -4.54
N ILE A 251 -11.05 0.63 -4.67
CA ILE A 251 -9.78 -0.10 -4.81
C ILE A 251 -9.06 0.20 -6.13
N THR A 252 -9.74 0.77 -7.14
CA THR A 252 -9.06 1.16 -8.37
C THR A 252 -8.00 2.25 -8.16
N VAL A 253 -7.99 2.92 -7.02
CA VAL A 253 -6.91 3.83 -6.61
C VAL A 253 -5.54 3.16 -6.68
N THR A 254 -5.44 1.87 -6.36
CA THR A 254 -4.17 1.12 -6.36
C THR A 254 -3.52 1.05 -7.73
N PHE A 255 -4.29 1.16 -8.83
CA PHE A 255 -3.75 1.23 -10.19
C PHE A 255 -3.18 2.61 -10.54
N VAL A 256 -3.57 3.65 -9.80
CA VAL A 256 -3.19 5.04 -10.08
C VAL A 256 -2.03 5.48 -9.18
N ILE A 257 -1.85 4.84 -8.02
CA ILE A 257 -0.77 5.13 -7.07
C ILE A 257 0.62 5.12 -7.73
N PRO A 258 1.01 4.11 -8.56
CA PRO A 258 2.32 4.08 -9.18
C PRO A 258 2.60 5.29 -10.09
N ILE A 259 1.57 5.77 -10.78
CA ILE A 259 1.70 6.96 -11.65
C ILE A 259 2.16 8.17 -10.81
N PHE A 260 1.52 8.40 -9.67
CA PHE A 260 1.92 9.48 -8.78
C PHE A 260 3.25 9.19 -8.06
N GLY A 261 3.53 7.93 -7.68
CA GLY A 261 4.81 7.57 -7.06
C GLY A 261 6.00 7.85 -7.99
N ILE A 262 5.89 7.47 -9.26
CA ILE A 262 6.89 7.78 -10.30
C ILE A 262 6.98 9.29 -10.51
N LEU A 263 5.83 9.97 -10.65
CA LEU A 263 5.79 11.42 -10.89
C LEU A 263 6.44 12.21 -9.75
N TRP A 264 6.10 11.88 -8.50
CA TRP A 264 6.67 12.56 -7.32
C TRP A 264 8.16 12.24 -7.15
N GLY A 265 8.59 11.00 -7.39
CA GLY A 265 10.00 10.62 -7.38
C GLY A 265 10.81 11.41 -8.42
N ALA A 266 10.32 11.49 -9.65
CA ALA A 266 10.98 12.25 -10.72
C ALA A 266 11.02 13.76 -10.42
N LEU A 267 9.89 14.37 -9.99
CA LEU A 267 9.79 15.82 -9.80
C LEU A 267 10.53 16.34 -8.56
N PHE A 268 10.50 15.60 -7.45
CA PHE A 268 10.98 16.12 -6.16
C PHE A 268 12.27 15.46 -5.68
N LEU A 269 12.60 14.25 -6.19
CA LEU A 269 13.82 13.54 -5.83
C LEU A 269 14.83 13.44 -6.98
N GLY A 270 14.44 13.86 -8.20
CA GLY A 270 15.30 13.74 -9.39
C GLY A 270 15.51 12.28 -9.81
N GLU A 271 14.58 11.37 -9.46
CA GLU A 271 14.68 9.96 -9.84
C GLU A 271 14.54 9.80 -11.35
N THR A 272 15.40 8.99 -11.94
CA THR A 272 15.34 8.65 -13.36
C THR A 272 14.21 7.66 -13.62
N VAL A 273 13.45 7.87 -14.67
CA VAL A 273 12.36 6.97 -15.11
C VAL A 273 12.90 6.15 -16.28
N SER A 274 13.25 4.89 -16.02
CA SER A 274 13.72 3.98 -17.07
C SER A 274 12.55 3.43 -17.91
N PRO A 275 12.78 3.09 -19.19
CA PRO A 275 11.81 2.37 -20.02
C PRO A 275 11.37 1.05 -19.37
N GLY A 276 12.32 0.27 -18.80
CA GLY A 276 12.02 -0.99 -18.10
C GLY A 276 11.13 -0.81 -16.88
N MET A 277 11.28 0.29 -16.16
CA MET A 277 10.37 0.65 -15.06
C MET A 277 8.92 0.87 -15.56
N LEU A 278 8.74 1.57 -16.69
CA LEU A 278 7.41 1.81 -17.27
C LEU A 278 6.81 0.52 -17.85
N GLU A 279 7.60 -0.30 -18.51
CA GLU A 279 7.19 -1.61 -19.03
C GLU A 279 6.76 -2.55 -17.89
N GLY A 280 7.61 -2.69 -16.86
CA GLY A 280 7.30 -3.48 -15.67
C GLY A 280 6.03 -2.99 -14.97
N CYS A 281 5.87 -1.67 -14.82
CA CYS A 281 4.66 -1.05 -14.28
C CYS A 281 3.42 -1.43 -15.12
N ALA A 282 3.46 -1.28 -16.43
CA ALA A 282 2.34 -1.61 -17.31
C ALA A 282 1.96 -3.10 -17.19
N VAL A 283 2.94 -4.01 -17.19
CA VAL A 283 2.70 -5.46 -17.06
C VAL A 283 2.09 -5.80 -15.70
N ILE A 284 2.61 -5.22 -14.59
CA ILE A 284 2.05 -5.39 -13.24
C ILE A 284 0.60 -4.92 -13.19
N LEU A 285 0.31 -3.73 -13.74
CA LEU A 285 -1.05 -3.17 -13.73
C LEU A 285 -2.03 -4.01 -14.54
N VAL A 286 -1.63 -4.49 -15.71
CA VAL A 286 -2.44 -5.41 -16.52
C VAL A 286 -2.70 -6.72 -15.78
N GLY A 287 -1.65 -7.34 -15.23
CA GLY A 287 -1.77 -8.56 -14.42
C GLY A 287 -2.70 -8.38 -13.23
N THR A 288 -2.57 -7.27 -12.52
CA THR A 288 -3.42 -6.93 -11.36
C THR A 288 -4.88 -6.70 -11.79
N ALA A 289 -5.13 -6.01 -12.91
CA ALA A 289 -6.48 -5.80 -13.44
C ALA A 289 -7.18 -7.10 -13.85
N LEU A 290 -6.43 -8.05 -14.40
CA LEU A 290 -6.93 -9.41 -14.72
C LEU A 290 -7.19 -10.21 -13.43
N ALA A 291 -6.23 -10.23 -12.49
CA ALA A 291 -6.32 -11.01 -11.25
C ALA A 291 -7.46 -10.56 -10.34
N THR A 292 -7.71 -9.25 -10.26
CA THR A 292 -8.82 -8.68 -9.48
C THR A 292 -10.18 -8.80 -10.18
N GLY A 293 -10.20 -9.16 -11.47
CA GLY A 293 -11.43 -9.27 -12.26
C GLY A 293 -12.03 -7.91 -12.66
N VAL A 294 -11.24 -6.85 -12.66
CA VAL A 294 -11.59 -5.56 -13.28
C VAL A 294 -11.78 -5.78 -14.78
N ILE A 295 -10.88 -6.55 -15.41
CA ILE A 295 -11.04 -7.05 -16.79
C ILE A 295 -11.72 -8.41 -16.71
N LYS A 296 -12.98 -8.48 -17.14
CA LYS A 296 -13.82 -9.69 -17.07
C LYS A 296 -13.79 -10.53 -18.34
N ARG A 297 -13.42 -9.95 -19.49
CA ARG A 297 -13.34 -10.60 -20.80
C ARG A 297 -12.18 -10.01 -21.58
N LEU A 298 -11.42 -10.85 -22.25
CA LEU A 298 -10.45 -10.41 -23.24
C LEU A 298 -11.19 -10.07 -24.54
N PRO A 299 -10.95 -8.90 -25.15
CA PRO A 299 -11.68 -8.48 -26.36
C PRO A 299 -11.47 -9.41 -27.56
N TRP A 300 -10.45 -10.26 -27.51
CA TRP A 300 -10.06 -11.18 -28.60
C TRP A 300 -10.61 -12.60 -28.47
N VAL A 301 -11.21 -12.99 -27.36
CA VAL A 301 -11.85 -14.30 -27.21
C VAL A 301 -13.29 -14.17 -27.67
N GLY A 302 -13.48 -14.18 -28.98
CA GLY A 302 -14.79 -14.20 -29.62
C GLY A 302 -15.62 -15.37 -29.11
N THR A 303 -16.84 -15.08 -28.69
CA THR A 303 -17.87 -16.08 -28.44
C THR A 303 -18.07 -16.87 -29.74
N ARG A 304 -17.59 -18.13 -29.79
CA ARG A 304 -18.19 -19.10 -30.71
C ARG A 304 -19.67 -19.17 -30.31
N ARG A 305 -20.53 -18.45 -31.09
CA ARG A 305 -21.96 -18.74 -31.11
C ARG A 305 -22.06 -20.24 -31.38
N ARG A 306 -22.56 -21.01 -30.44
CA ARG A 306 -23.15 -22.31 -30.76
C ARG A 306 -24.27 -21.96 -31.75
N ALA A 307 -24.05 -22.34 -33.01
CA ALA A 307 -25.11 -22.49 -33.94
C ALA A 307 -25.93 -23.69 -33.45
N ASP A 308 -27.08 -23.41 -32.88
CA ASP A 308 -28.11 -24.41 -32.62
C ASP A 308 -28.63 -24.83 -33.99
N THR A 309 -28.33 -26.06 -34.38
CA THR A 309 -29.01 -26.84 -35.42
C THR A 309 -29.98 -27.76 -34.73
#